data_19305bb8c981c4c332f7231562564ccf
#
_entry.id   19305bb8c981c4c332f7231562564ccf
#
_cell.length_a   1.000
_cell.length_b   1.000
_cell.length_c   1.000
_cell.angle_alpha   90.00
_cell.angle_beta   90.00
_cell.angle_gamma   90.00
#
_symmetry.space_group_name_H-M   'P 1'
#
loop_
_entity.id
_entity.type
_entity.pdbx_description
1 polymer ?
#
loop_
_entity_poly.entity_id
_entity_poly.type
_entity_poly.pdbx_seq_one_letter_code
_entity_poly.pdbx_strand_id
1 'polypeptide(L)'
;GGEAELMKFIGENLRYPTSASELGIEGRVTIRFVVSKTGDVTNVEVIRGLDPACDKEAIRVVRLMPKWIPGRQNGRNVPVYFTLPVLYRLQK
;
A
#
# COMPACT_ATOMS: atom_id res chain seq x y z
N GLY A 1 -1.71 16.46 1.08
CA GLY A 1 -1.97 15.06 1.09
C GLY A 1 -2.16 14.52 -0.30
N GLY A 2 -2.72 13.37 -0.34
CA GLY A 2 -3.04 12.73 -1.58
C GLY A 2 -1.97 11.77 -2.05
N GLU A 3 -2.01 11.47 -3.35
CA GLU A 3 -1.20 10.40 -3.91
C GLU A 3 0.31 10.63 -3.79
N ALA A 4 0.75 11.87 -3.90
CA ALA A 4 2.17 12.18 -3.82
C ALA A 4 2.74 11.82 -2.46
N GLU A 5 2.03 12.13 -1.38
CA GLU A 5 2.46 11.79 -0.03
C GLU A 5 2.39 10.29 0.22
N LEU A 6 1.39 9.63 -0.33
CA LEU A 6 1.26 8.19 -0.25
C LEU A 6 2.44 7.49 -0.91
N MET A 7 2.78 7.91 -2.13
CA MET A 7 3.90 7.32 -2.85
C MET A 7 5.23 7.59 -2.14
N LYS A 8 5.37 8.78 -1.56
CA LYS A 8 6.55 9.12 -0.77
C LYS A 8 6.67 8.21 0.45
N PHE A 9 5.57 8.02 1.18
CA PHE A 9 5.56 7.15 2.35
C PHE A 9 5.98 5.73 1.99
N ILE A 10 5.43 5.19 0.92
CA ILE A 10 5.77 3.84 0.47
C ILE A 10 7.24 3.77 0.07
N GLY A 11 7.73 4.75 -0.68
CA GLY A 11 9.13 4.79 -1.09
C GLY A 11 10.10 4.85 0.08
N GLU A 12 9.71 5.53 1.17
CA GLU A 12 10.57 5.66 2.35
C GLU A 12 10.53 4.42 3.25
N ASN A 13 9.45 3.65 3.20
CA ASN A 13 9.23 2.56 4.16
C ASN A 13 9.26 1.17 3.55
N LEU A 14 9.15 1.06 2.25
CA LEU A 14 9.18 -0.23 1.56
C LEU A 14 10.59 -0.79 1.57
N ARG A 15 10.72 -2.05 1.98
CA ARG A 15 11.99 -2.78 1.96
C ARG A 15 11.93 -3.85 0.89
N TYR A 16 12.89 -3.82 -0.01
CA TYR A 16 12.95 -4.84 -1.06
C TYR A 16 13.34 -6.16 -0.41
N PRO A 17 12.50 -7.21 -0.50
CA PRO A 17 12.89 -8.49 0.07
C PRO A 17 14.16 -9.03 -0.58
N THR A 18 15.10 -9.49 0.24
CA THR A 18 16.38 -9.97 -0.25
C THR A 18 16.24 -11.09 -1.26
N SER A 19 15.34 -12.04 -0.99
CA SER A 19 15.10 -13.15 -1.91
C SER A 19 14.64 -12.67 -3.28
N ALA A 20 13.75 -11.70 -3.30
CA ALA A 20 13.24 -11.16 -4.57
C ALA A 20 14.31 -10.36 -5.31
N SER A 21 15.09 -9.57 -4.56
CA SER A 21 16.19 -8.80 -5.14
C SER A 21 17.24 -9.72 -5.79
N GLU A 22 17.60 -10.80 -5.10
CA GLU A 22 18.59 -11.75 -5.62
C GLU A 22 18.11 -12.47 -6.87
N LEU A 23 16.82 -12.70 -6.98
CA LEU A 23 16.22 -13.34 -8.16
C LEU A 23 15.88 -12.36 -9.28
N GLY A 24 16.14 -11.07 -9.06
CA GLY A 24 15.84 -10.05 -10.06
C GLY A 24 14.34 -9.82 -10.27
N ILE A 25 13.52 -10.08 -9.25
CA ILE A 25 12.06 -9.93 -9.38
C ILE A 25 11.68 -8.46 -9.33
N GLU A 26 11.03 -7.99 -10.38
CA GLU A 26 10.50 -6.63 -10.47
C GLU A 26 9.04 -6.70 -10.90
N GLY A 27 8.29 -5.65 -10.59
CA GLY A 27 6.89 -5.57 -10.95
C GLY A 27 6.11 -4.82 -9.90
N ARG A 28 4.84 -5.16 -9.77
CA ARG A 28 3.97 -4.49 -8.80
C ARG A 28 3.06 -5.47 -8.09
N VAL A 29 2.74 -5.10 -6.86
CA VAL A 29 1.72 -5.77 -6.05
C VAL A 29 0.55 -4.79 -5.95
N THR A 30 -0.62 -5.21 -6.38
CA THR A 30 -1.82 -4.37 -6.26
C THR A 30 -2.53 -4.69 -4.97
N ILE A 31 -2.64 -3.67 -4.12
CA ILE A 31 -3.25 -3.77 -2.79
C ILE A 31 -4.58 -3.02 -2.80
N ARG A 32 -5.58 -3.60 -2.18
CA ARG A 32 -6.83 -2.91 -1.88
C ARG A 32 -6.96 -2.80 -0.37
N PHE A 33 -7.41 -1.64 0.09
CA PHE A 33 -7.65 -1.42 1.52
C PHE A 33 -8.80 -0.46 1.70
N VAL A 34 -9.28 -0.39 2.93
CA VAL A 34 -10.37 0.52 3.29
C VAL A 34 -9.83 1.54 4.27
N VAL A 35 -10.11 2.81 4.00
CA VAL A 35 -9.93 3.87 5.01
C VAL A 35 -11.27 3.96 5.73
N SER A 36 -11.28 3.63 7.01
CA SER A 36 -12.50 3.62 7.81
C SER A 36 -13.00 5.04 8.03
N LYS A 37 -14.21 5.16 8.55
CA LYS A 37 -14.78 6.48 8.87
C LYS A 37 -13.99 7.24 9.94
N THR A 38 -13.09 6.57 10.65
CA THR A 38 -12.19 7.20 11.61
C THR A 38 -10.77 7.41 11.05
N GLY A 39 -10.54 7.12 9.78
CA GLY A 39 -9.27 7.34 9.13
C GLY A 39 -8.27 6.19 9.24
N ASP A 40 -8.67 5.07 9.82
CA ASP A 40 -7.80 3.93 9.99
C ASP A 40 -7.72 3.09 8.71
N VAL A 41 -6.51 2.62 8.40
CA VAL A 41 -6.32 1.67 7.29
C VAL A 41 -6.73 0.29 7.76
N THR A 42 -7.70 -0.31 7.08
CA THR A 42 -8.26 -1.61 7.44
C THR A 42 -8.43 -2.47 6.20
N ASN A 43 -8.71 -3.77 6.42
CA ASN A 43 -9.03 -4.71 5.35
C ASN A 43 -8.01 -4.69 4.20
N VAL A 44 -6.73 -4.73 4.57
CA VAL A 44 -5.64 -4.71 3.60
C VAL A 44 -5.53 -6.08 2.94
N GLU A 45 -5.64 -6.12 1.61
CA GLU A 45 -5.55 -7.38 0.88
C GLU A 45 -4.82 -7.21 -0.45
N VAL A 46 -4.16 -8.28 -0.88
CA VAL A 46 -3.52 -8.33 -2.20
C VAL A 46 -4.56 -8.80 -3.20
N ILE A 47 -4.88 -7.95 -4.18
CA ILE A 47 -5.79 -8.34 -5.26
C ILE A 47 -5.02 -8.80 -6.50
N ARG A 48 -3.75 -8.46 -6.61
CA ARG A 48 -2.87 -8.99 -7.65
C ARG A 48 -1.45 -9.07 -7.11
N GLY A 49 -0.96 -10.28 -6.93
CA GLY A 49 0.37 -10.53 -6.38
C GLY A 49 1.48 -10.53 -7.42
N LEU A 50 2.69 -10.50 -6.93
CA LEU A 50 3.91 -10.56 -7.74
C LEU A 50 4.77 -11.74 -7.30
N ASP A 51 5.07 -11.80 -6.02
CA ASP A 51 5.95 -12.77 -5.39
C ASP A 51 5.57 -12.85 -3.93
N PRO A 52 5.57 -14.01 -3.28
CA PRO A 52 5.10 -14.10 -1.90
C PRO A 52 5.78 -13.15 -0.92
N ALA A 53 7.10 -12.98 -1.02
CA ALA A 53 7.83 -12.07 -0.14
C ALA A 53 7.46 -10.61 -0.43
N CYS A 54 7.35 -10.25 -1.70
CA CYS A 54 6.94 -8.90 -2.10
C CYS A 54 5.51 -8.60 -1.68
N ASP A 55 4.62 -9.58 -1.81
CA ASP A 55 3.22 -9.42 -1.42
C ASP A 55 3.11 -9.16 0.08
N LYS A 56 3.83 -9.93 0.89
CA LYS A 56 3.85 -9.77 2.34
C LYS A 56 4.39 -8.41 2.75
N GLU A 57 5.48 -7.98 2.11
CA GLU A 57 6.08 -6.67 2.39
C GLU A 57 5.13 -5.53 2.00
N ALA A 58 4.44 -5.65 0.89
CA ALA A 58 3.47 -4.64 0.46
C ALA A 58 2.37 -4.47 1.50
N ILE A 59 1.85 -5.58 2.04
CA ILE A 59 0.84 -5.52 3.10
C ILE A 59 1.42 -4.84 4.34
N ARG A 60 2.64 -5.20 4.72
CA ARG A 60 3.30 -4.61 5.90
C ARG A 60 3.38 -3.10 5.79
N VAL A 61 3.86 -2.60 4.65
CA VAL A 61 4.07 -1.16 4.49
C VAL A 61 2.74 -0.39 4.44
N VAL A 62 1.72 -0.97 3.81
CA VAL A 62 0.40 -0.34 3.76
C VAL A 62 -0.19 -0.23 5.16
N ARG A 63 -0.01 -1.25 6.00
CA ARG A 63 -0.50 -1.23 7.38
C ARG A 63 0.23 -0.24 8.27
N LEU A 64 1.41 0.21 7.89
CA LEU A 64 2.17 1.21 8.65
C LEU A 64 1.70 2.63 8.40
N MET A 65 0.86 2.84 7.41
CA MET A 65 0.42 4.20 7.07
C MET A 65 -0.28 4.86 8.25
N PRO A 66 0.00 6.16 8.48
CA PRO A 66 -0.68 6.90 9.53
C PRO A 66 -2.15 7.12 9.16
N LYS A 67 -2.90 7.67 10.08
CA LYS A 67 -4.31 7.95 9.84
C LYS A 67 -4.52 8.84 8.63
N TRP A 68 -5.54 8.51 7.87
CA TRP A 68 -5.98 9.26 6.72
C TRP A 68 -7.10 10.22 7.12
N ILE A 69 -7.36 11.20 6.25
CA ILE A 69 -8.56 12.01 6.37
C ILE A 69 -9.69 11.17 5.80
N PRO A 70 -10.73 10.85 6.61
CA PRO A 70 -11.83 10.00 6.13
C PRO A 70 -12.61 10.64 5.01
N GLY A 71 -13.24 9.82 4.18
CA GLY A 71 -14.20 10.29 3.21
C GLY A 71 -15.41 10.91 3.89
N ARG A 72 -16.10 11.81 3.20
CA ARG A 72 -17.31 12.44 3.73
C ARG A 72 -18.41 12.41 2.70
N GLN A 73 -19.61 12.17 3.18
CA GLN A 73 -20.80 12.17 2.35
C GLN A 73 -21.96 12.68 3.17
N ASN A 74 -22.63 13.73 2.68
CA ASN A 74 -23.74 14.35 3.38
C ASN A 74 -23.39 14.77 4.81
N GLY A 75 -22.17 15.31 5.01
CA GLY A 75 -21.69 15.77 6.31
C GLY A 75 -21.28 14.67 7.27
N ARG A 76 -21.25 13.42 6.82
CA ARG A 76 -20.87 12.28 7.67
C ARG A 76 -19.59 11.64 7.14
N ASN A 77 -18.75 11.16 8.05
CA ASN A 77 -17.59 10.37 7.68
C ASN A 77 -18.07 9.00 7.17
N VAL A 78 -17.49 8.57 6.06
CA VAL A 78 -17.80 7.27 5.45
C VAL A 78 -16.51 6.54 5.13
N PRO A 79 -16.55 5.19 5.14
CA PRO A 79 -15.38 4.43 4.69
C PRO A 79 -15.17 4.59 3.19
N VAL A 80 -13.92 4.53 2.74
CA VAL A 80 -13.56 4.65 1.33
C VAL A 80 -12.62 3.52 0.97
N TYR A 81 -12.87 2.89 -0.18
CA TYR A 81 -12.00 1.85 -0.73
C TYR A 81 -10.92 2.48 -1.60
N PHE A 82 -9.70 2.00 -1.43
CA PHE A 82 -8.58 2.42 -2.27
C PHE A 82 -7.89 1.20 -2.87
N THR A 83 -7.43 1.36 -4.10
CA THR A 83 -6.60 0.38 -4.78
C THR A 83 -5.28 1.06 -5.12
N LEU A 84 -4.18 0.41 -4.81
CA LEU A 84 -2.85 1.01 -4.85
C LEU A 84 -1.84 0.01 -5.42
N PRO A 85 -1.06 0.40 -6.44
CA PRO A 85 0.06 -0.42 -6.88
C PRO A 85 1.30 -0.12 -6.04
N VAL A 86 1.93 -1.15 -5.49
CA VAL A 86 3.23 -1.06 -4.82
C VAL A 86 4.29 -1.52 -5.80
N LEU A 87 5.16 -0.61 -6.21
CA LEU A 87 6.13 -0.87 -7.26
C LEU A 87 7.46 -1.37 -6.72
N TYR A 88 7.96 -2.44 -7.33
CA TYR A 88 9.26 -3.01 -7.04
C TYR A 88 10.15 -2.87 -8.26
N ARG A 89 11.19 -2.06 -8.15
CA ARG A 89 12.15 -1.85 -9.21
C ARG A 89 13.56 -1.92 -8.66
N LEU A 90 14.40 -2.67 -9.33
CA LEU A 90 15.81 -2.76 -8.94
C LEU A 90 16.59 -1.64 -9.62
N GLN A 91 17.44 -1.00 -8.84
CA GLN A 91 18.36 -0.01 -9.39
C GLN A 91 19.59 -0.72 -9.93
N LYS A 92 20.02 -0.29 -11.10
CA LYS A 92 21.21 -0.86 -11.73
C LYS A 92 22.35 0.12 -11.68
#